data_11546fcfed58db67172ef2d1173836a0
#
_entry.id   11546fcfed58db67172ef2d1173836a0
#
_cell.length_a   1.000
_cell.length_b   1.000
_cell.length_c   1.000
_cell.angle_alpha   90.00
_cell.angle_beta   90.00
_cell.angle_gamma   90.00
#
_symmetry.space_group_name_H-M   'P 1'
#
loop_
_entity.id
_entity.type
_entity.pdbx_description
1 polymer ?
#
loop_
_entity_poly.entity_id
_entity_poly.type
_entity_poly.pdbx_seq_one_letter_code
_entity_poly.pdbx_strand_id
1 'polypeptide(L)'
;MIIWVASYPKSGNTLLRSILCSLISSDDGVLDLKKLNLVPNFSQKRFFEGLTNERIDIKEISKYWIGAQKRIIKNGKYRLLKSHNANCYINNNPFTNAEITAGIIYIVRDPRDVTCSASKHFDLSLEETKNVLLDQSAQTIARKNIDHEITTFLGSWSDNYNSWKSFNKKVLVMRYEDLVLKKKDSILRLVEFLNLFFPLKINKQKLENCLRTTSFKYLSSMEESEGFGESVSSKDEKKIQFFNKGLVGNWKNILSPKIS
;
A
#
# COMPACT_ATOMS: atom_id res chain seq x y z
N MET A 1 -17.71 7.36 1.14
CA MET A 1 -16.45 8.05 1.43
C MET A 1 -15.28 7.05 1.34
N ILE A 2 -14.05 7.52 1.17
CA ILE A 2 -12.85 6.68 1.03
C ILE A 2 -12.13 6.54 2.39
N ILE A 3 -11.72 5.32 2.71
CA ILE A 3 -10.72 5.03 3.74
C ILE A 3 -9.45 4.63 3.00
N TRP A 4 -8.43 5.46 3.08
CA TRP A 4 -7.16 5.21 2.41
C TRP A 4 -6.31 4.18 3.16
N VAL A 5 -5.73 3.24 2.42
CA VAL A 5 -4.70 2.30 2.87
C VAL A 5 -3.40 2.75 2.20
N ALA A 6 -2.77 3.75 2.82
CA ALA A 6 -1.65 4.47 2.23
C ALA A 6 -0.30 3.99 2.77
N SER A 7 0.73 4.11 1.96
CA SER A 7 2.11 3.80 2.33
C SER A 7 3.10 4.26 1.27
N TYR A 8 4.35 4.47 1.65
CA TYR A 8 5.44 4.41 0.68
C TYR A 8 5.56 2.98 0.11
N PRO A 9 6.00 2.78 -1.16
CA PRO A 9 6.22 1.45 -1.72
C PRO A 9 7.09 0.57 -0.80
N LYS A 10 6.82 -0.74 -0.77
CA LYS A 10 7.55 -1.76 0.02
C LYS A 10 7.50 -1.61 1.54
N SER A 11 6.58 -0.80 2.06
CA SER A 11 6.37 -0.63 3.51
C SER A 11 5.42 -1.66 4.14
N GLY A 12 4.96 -2.69 3.39
CA GLY A 12 4.09 -3.75 3.92
C GLY A 12 2.61 -3.57 3.62
N ASN A 13 2.24 -2.74 2.63
CA ASN A 13 0.85 -2.50 2.22
C ASN A 13 0.10 -3.80 1.90
N THR A 14 0.74 -4.75 1.21
CA THR A 14 0.13 -6.05 0.88
C THR A 14 -0.18 -6.88 2.11
N LEU A 15 0.70 -6.90 3.13
CA LEU A 15 0.43 -7.56 4.42
C LEU A 15 -0.79 -6.92 5.11
N LEU A 16 -0.85 -5.60 5.17
CA LEU A 16 -2.00 -4.88 5.74
C LEU A 16 -3.29 -5.18 4.98
N ARG A 17 -3.25 -5.17 3.65
CA ARG A 17 -4.40 -5.54 2.80
C ARG A 17 -4.84 -6.98 3.00
N SER A 18 -3.91 -7.91 3.16
CA SER A 18 -4.23 -9.31 3.49
C SER A 18 -4.98 -9.42 4.82
N ILE A 19 -4.56 -8.67 5.84
CA ILE A 19 -5.25 -8.59 7.13
C ILE A 19 -6.66 -7.99 6.94
N LEU A 20 -6.78 -6.85 6.25
CA LEU A 20 -8.07 -6.22 5.96
C LEU A 20 -9.02 -7.16 5.22
N CYS A 21 -8.55 -7.85 4.19
CA CYS A 21 -9.35 -8.81 3.43
C CYS A 21 -9.80 -9.98 4.31
N SER A 22 -8.91 -10.57 5.10
CA SER A 22 -9.24 -11.63 6.05
C SER A 22 -10.34 -11.20 7.04
N LEU A 23 -10.27 -9.97 7.56
CA LEU A 23 -11.21 -9.46 8.55
C LEU A 23 -12.56 -9.04 7.95
N ILE A 24 -12.59 -8.50 6.74
CA ILE A 24 -13.77 -7.86 6.17
C ILE A 24 -14.53 -8.81 5.22
N SER A 25 -13.83 -9.67 4.48
CA SER A 25 -14.44 -10.49 3.42
C SER A 25 -14.64 -11.95 3.79
N SER A 26 -14.21 -12.36 4.98
CA SER A 26 -14.33 -13.72 5.47
C SER A 26 -15.11 -13.72 6.79
N ASP A 27 -16.04 -14.64 6.96
CA ASP A 27 -16.78 -14.78 8.20
C ASP A 27 -15.94 -15.44 9.29
N ASP A 28 -15.05 -16.33 8.91
CA ASP A 28 -14.17 -17.10 9.80
C ASP A 28 -12.73 -16.53 9.92
N GLY A 29 -12.39 -15.51 9.13
CA GLY A 29 -11.06 -14.87 9.16
C GLY A 29 -9.98 -15.60 8.34
N VAL A 30 -10.32 -16.62 7.56
CA VAL A 30 -9.38 -17.24 6.62
C VAL A 30 -9.15 -16.31 5.42
N LEU A 31 -7.89 -16.07 5.09
CA LEU A 31 -7.52 -15.23 3.96
C LEU A 31 -7.73 -15.97 2.64
N ASP A 32 -8.39 -15.31 1.72
CA ASP A 32 -8.40 -15.63 0.29
C ASP A 32 -7.64 -14.52 -0.47
N LEU A 33 -6.47 -14.83 -1.03
CA LEU A 33 -5.64 -13.86 -1.77
C LEU A 33 -6.34 -13.29 -3.00
N LYS A 34 -7.28 -14.01 -3.61
CA LYS A 34 -8.08 -13.52 -4.75
C LYS A 34 -8.94 -12.30 -4.37
N LYS A 35 -9.24 -12.16 -3.07
CA LYS A 35 -10.03 -11.04 -2.54
C LYS A 35 -9.21 -9.78 -2.22
N LEU A 36 -7.89 -9.74 -2.48
CA LEU A 36 -7.08 -8.52 -2.29
C LEU A 36 -7.61 -7.30 -3.09
N ASN A 37 -8.35 -7.56 -4.17
CA ASN A 37 -9.04 -6.53 -4.95
C ASN A 37 -10.21 -5.85 -4.21
N LEU A 38 -10.58 -6.26 -3.00
CA LEU A 38 -11.46 -5.50 -2.11
C LEU A 38 -10.83 -4.18 -1.66
N VAL A 39 -9.50 -4.12 -1.64
CA VAL A 39 -8.73 -2.89 -1.43
C VAL A 39 -7.89 -2.63 -2.68
N PRO A 40 -8.51 -2.17 -3.78
CA PRO A 40 -7.83 -1.99 -5.06
C PRO A 40 -6.85 -0.83 -4.99
N ASN A 41 -5.81 -0.90 -5.82
CA ASN A 41 -4.86 0.19 -5.99
C ASN A 41 -5.51 1.33 -6.79
N PHE A 42 -5.52 2.55 -6.24
CA PHE A 42 -6.11 3.72 -6.90
C PHE A 42 -5.36 4.13 -8.18
N SER A 43 -4.09 3.75 -8.34
CA SER A 43 -3.35 4.00 -9.58
C SER A 43 -3.80 3.16 -10.78
N GLN A 44 -4.80 2.29 -10.64
CA GLN A 44 -5.33 1.51 -11.77
C GLN A 44 -6.05 2.40 -12.78
N LYS A 45 -5.68 2.27 -14.07
CA LYS A 45 -6.23 3.03 -15.20
C LYS A 45 -7.77 3.02 -15.24
N ARG A 46 -8.40 1.90 -14.88
CA ARG A 46 -9.88 1.75 -14.89
C ARG A 46 -10.62 2.83 -14.09
N PHE A 47 -10.00 3.42 -13.06
CA PHE A 47 -10.61 4.50 -12.29
C PHE A 47 -10.61 5.85 -13.02
N PHE A 48 -9.77 5.96 -14.06
CA PHE A 48 -9.58 7.16 -14.88
C PHE A 48 -10.20 7.06 -16.27
N GLU A 49 -10.76 5.90 -16.63
CA GLU A 49 -11.43 5.67 -17.92
C GLU A 49 -12.52 6.71 -18.18
N GLY A 50 -12.51 7.31 -19.40
CA GLY A 50 -13.42 8.38 -19.77
C GLY A 50 -13.23 9.71 -19.05
N LEU A 51 -12.17 9.85 -18.21
CA LEU A 51 -11.70 11.12 -17.68
C LEU A 51 -10.45 11.58 -18.44
N THR A 52 -9.48 10.68 -18.65
CA THR A 52 -8.26 10.96 -19.38
C THR A 52 -7.70 9.68 -20.00
N ASN A 53 -7.00 9.83 -21.12
CA ASN A 53 -6.17 8.78 -21.71
C ASN A 53 -4.69 8.93 -21.30
N GLU A 54 -4.33 10.03 -20.63
CA GLU A 54 -2.97 10.26 -20.14
C GLU A 54 -2.65 9.33 -18.96
N ARG A 55 -1.46 8.72 -18.97
CA ARG A 55 -1.03 7.77 -17.95
C ARG A 55 0.33 8.08 -17.35
N ILE A 56 1.12 8.92 -18.00
CA ILE A 56 2.53 9.15 -17.67
C ILE A 56 2.72 10.53 -17.04
N ASP A 57 2.17 11.59 -17.65
CA ASP A 57 2.34 12.93 -17.13
C ASP A 57 1.48 13.15 -15.86
N ILE A 58 2.16 13.20 -14.72
CA ILE A 58 1.52 13.39 -13.43
C ILE A 58 0.79 14.74 -13.33
N LYS A 59 1.23 15.76 -14.07
CA LYS A 59 0.57 17.08 -14.08
C LYS A 59 -0.79 17.01 -14.77
N GLU A 60 -0.92 16.22 -15.84
CA GLU A 60 -2.20 15.97 -16.48
C GLU A 60 -3.08 15.04 -15.64
N ILE A 61 -2.54 13.94 -15.14
CA ILE A 61 -3.27 12.97 -14.31
C ILE A 61 -3.86 13.64 -13.06
N SER A 62 -3.14 14.56 -12.44
CA SER A 62 -3.55 15.22 -11.19
C SER A 62 -4.89 15.96 -11.33
N LYS A 63 -5.21 16.49 -12.49
CA LYS A 63 -6.48 17.19 -12.78
C LYS A 63 -7.70 16.29 -12.55
N TYR A 64 -7.53 14.98 -12.63
CA TYR A 64 -8.62 13.99 -12.58
C TYR A 64 -8.68 13.21 -11.27
N TRP A 65 -7.76 13.39 -10.33
CA TRP A 65 -7.72 12.63 -9.08
C TRP A 65 -9.05 12.70 -8.31
N ILE A 66 -9.57 13.91 -8.06
CA ILE A 66 -10.84 14.09 -7.34
C ILE A 66 -12.01 13.53 -8.14
N GLY A 67 -12.05 13.74 -9.46
CA GLY A 67 -13.09 13.21 -10.34
C GLY A 67 -13.13 11.68 -10.33
N ALA A 68 -11.97 11.03 -10.42
CA ALA A 68 -11.86 9.57 -10.35
C ALA A 68 -12.32 9.03 -8.99
N GLN A 69 -11.94 9.70 -7.90
CA GLN A 69 -12.34 9.31 -6.54
C GLN A 69 -13.86 9.46 -6.33
N LYS A 70 -14.47 10.55 -6.81
CA LYS A 70 -15.93 10.75 -6.72
C LYS A 70 -16.73 9.65 -7.44
N ARG A 71 -16.21 9.11 -8.56
CA ARG A 71 -16.85 7.99 -9.27
C ARG A 71 -16.85 6.68 -8.50
N ILE A 72 -15.84 6.46 -7.65
CA ILE A 72 -15.71 5.25 -6.81
C ILE A 72 -16.69 5.29 -5.64
N ILE A 73 -17.01 6.48 -5.15
CA ILE A 73 -17.91 6.69 -4.02
C ILE A 73 -19.34 6.56 -4.50
N LYS A 74 -20.00 5.45 -4.15
CA LYS A 74 -21.41 5.20 -4.48
C LYS A 74 -22.23 5.00 -3.20
N ASN A 75 -23.44 5.59 -3.15
CA ASN A 75 -24.50 5.25 -2.20
C ASN A 75 -24.11 5.28 -0.71
N GLY A 76 -23.36 6.27 -0.29
CA GLY A 76 -23.02 6.46 1.14
C GLY A 76 -22.09 5.41 1.76
N LYS A 77 -21.67 4.39 1.02
CA LYS A 77 -20.81 3.31 1.53
C LYS A 77 -19.34 3.73 1.60
N TYR A 78 -18.64 3.22 2.59
CA TYR A 78 -17.19 3.35 2.68
C TYR A 78 -16.50 2.44 1.65
N ARG A 79 -15.39 2.93 1.08
CA ARG A 79 -14.53 2.19 0.16
C ARG A 79 -13.09 2.25 0.66
N LEU A 80 -12.46 1.10 0.79
CA LEU A 80 -11.03 1.00 1.06
C LEU A 80 -10.27 1.08 -0.26
N LEU A 81 -9.30 1.98 -0.35
CA LEU A 81 -8.43 2.13 -1.54
C LEU A 81 -6.97 2.14 -1.12
N LYS A 82 -6.14 1.32 -1.79
CA LYS A 82 -4.68 1.39 -1.66
C LYS A 82 -4.16 2.62 -2.40
N SER A 83 -3.17 3.30 -1.81
CA SER A 83 -2.36 4.29 -2.52
C SER A 83 -0.91 4.29 -2.06
N HIS A 84 -0.01 4.55 -3.01
CA HIS A 84 1.38 4.94 -2.76
C HIS A 84 1.62 6.43 -3.05
N ASN A 85 0.62 7.12 -3.61
CA ASN A 85 0.73 8.55 -3.87
C ASN A 85 0.91 9.32 -2.57
N ALA A 86 1.79 10.30 -2.55
CA ALA A 86 1.81 11.30 -1.49
C ALA A 86 0.49 12.09 -1.49
N ASN A 87 -0.01 12.49 -0.33
CA ASN A 87 -1.16 13.37 -0.26
C ASN A 87 -0.71 14.83 -0.45
N CYS A 88 -0.63 15.25 -1.69
CA CYS A 88 -0.03 16.50 -2.11
C CYS A 88 -0.91 17.26 -3.10
N TYR A 89 -0.48 18.46 -3.47
CA TYR A 89 -1.03 19.24 -4.57
C TYR A 89 -0.05 19.23 -5.74
N ILE A 90 -0.55 18.99 -6.94
CA ILE A 90 0.19 19.16 -8.20
C ILE A 90 -0.60 20.12 -9.08
N ASN A 91 -0.02 21.27 -9.45
CA ASN A 91 -0.71 22.32 -10.20
C ASN A 91 -2.07 22.70 -9.60
N ASN A 92 -2.13 22.93 -8.29
CA ASN A 92 -3.34 23.22 -7.50
C ASN A 92 -4.39 22.09 -7.46
N ASN A 93 -4.10 20.90 -8.00
CA ASN A 93 -4.98 19.75 -7.90
C ASN A 93 -4.61 18.92 -6.66
N PRO A 94 -5.47 18.81 -5.64
CA PRO A 94 -5.22 17.98 -4.48
C PRO A 94 -5.34 16.50 -4.86
N PHE A 95 -4.46 15.66 -4.27
CA PHE A 95 -4.61 14.21 -4.44
C PHE A 95 -5.95 13.73 -3.90
N THR A 96 -6.32 14.14 -2.70
CA THR A 96 -7.65 13.89 -2.10
C THR A 96 -8.03 15.08 -1.20
N ASN A 97 -9.27 15.09 -0.71
CA ASN A 97 -9.75 16.12 0.20
C ASN A 97 -10.61 15.56 1.34
N ALA A 98 -10.94 16.42 2.30
CA ALA A 98 -11.70 16.05 3.49
C ALA A 98 -13.17 15.71 3.22
N GLU A 99 -13.74 16.12 2.09
CA GLU A 99 -15.15 15.86 1.73
C GLU A 99 -15.36 14.39 1.32
N ILE A 100 -14.37 13.82 0.63
CA ILE A 100 -14.47 12.47 0.07
C ILE A 100 -13.69 11.43 0.89
N THR A 101 -12.77 11.88 1.78
CA THR A 101 -11.98 11.00 2.64
C THR A 101 -12.63 10.87 4.02
N ALA A 102 -12.86 9.66 4.47
CA ALA A 102 -13.37 9.34 5.80
C ALA A 102 -12.25 9.16 6.83
N GLY A 103 -11.20 8.45 6.45
CA GLY A 103 -10.05 8.15 7.31
C GLY A 103 -8.87 7.58 6.53
N ILE A 104 -7.75 7.43 7.22
CA ILE A 104 -6.50 7.00 6.64
C ILE A 104 -5.88 5.93 7.54
N ILE A 105 -5.47 4.83 6.95
CA ILE A 105 -4.60 3.83 7.56
C ILE A 105 -3.26 3.95 6.83
N TYR A 106 -2.25 4.50 7.49
CA TYR A 106 -0.93 4.65 6.91
C TYR A 106 0.03 3.62 7.51
N ILE A 107 0.59 2.74 6.67
CA ILE A 107 1.64 1.83 7.11
C ILE A 107 3.01 2.41 6.77
N VAL A 108 3.85 2.54 7.80
CA VAL A 108 5.23 3.02 7.73
C VAL A 108 6.20 1.89 8.05
N ARG A 109 7.36 1.88 7.42
CA ARG A 109 8.45 0.93 7.67
C ARG A 109 9.78 1.68 7.74
N ASP A 110 10.74 1.17 8.52
CA ASP A 110 12.11 1.68 8.55
C ASP A 110 12.64 1.90 7.13
N PRO A 111 13.03 3.13 6.73
CA PRO A 111 13.45 3.43 5.36
C PRO A 111 14.65 2.60 4.91
N ARG A 112 15.50 2.15 5.82
CA ARG A 112 16.63 1.27 5.52
C ARG A 112 16.18 -0.12 5.09
N ASP A 113 15.15 -0.68 5.75
CA ASP A 113 14.51 -1.93 5.31
C ASP A 113 13.70 -1.75 4.03
N VAL A 114 13.10 -0.56 3.83
CA VAL A 114 12.44 -0.19 2.55
C VAL A 114 13.48 -0.18 1.43
N THR A 115 14.65 0.45 1.62
CA THR A 115 15.76 0.46 0.65
C THR A 115 16.13 -0.97 0.24
N CYS A 116 16.37 -1.86 1.19
CA CYS A 116 16.69 -3.27 0.90
C CYS A 116 15.58 -4.01 0.13
N SER A 117 14.33 -3.72 0.44
CA SER A 117 13.19 -4.37 -0.21
C SER A 117 12.89 -3.80 -1.59
N ALA A 118 13.02 -2.49 -1.76
CA ALA A 118 12.76 -1.78 -3.01
C ALA A 118 13.85 -2.04 -4.04
N SER A 119 15.12 -2.09 -3.62
CA SER A 119 16.26 -2.46 -4.47
C SER A 119 15.99 -3.77 -5.20
N LYS A 120 15.60 -4.82 -4.48
CA LYS A 120 15.28 -6.12 -5.08
C LYS A 120 14.06 -6.09 -5.98
N HIS A 121 13.01 -5.37 -5.56
CA HIS A 121 11.73 -5.35 -6.28
C HIS A 121 11.80 -4.56 -7.58
N PHE A 122 12.53 -3.46 -7.59
CA PHE A 122 12.67 -2.58 -8.76
C PHE A 122 13.93 -2.88 -9.59
N ASP A 123 14.73 -3.85 -9.15
CA ASP A 123 16.00 -4.23 -9.78
C ASP A 123 16.94 -3.03 -9.90
N LEU A 124 17.15 -2.34 -8.77
CA LEU A 124 18.02 -1.19 -8.60
C LEU A 124 19.15 -1.52 -7.62
N SER A 125 20.26 -0.83 -7.71
CA SER A 125 21.29 -0.86 -6.66
C SER A 125 20.77 -0.25 -5.35
N LEU A 126 21.42 -0.54 -4.23
CA LEU A 126 21.07 0.05 -2.94
C LEU A 126 21.24 1.57 -2.92
N GLU A 127 22.28 2.09 -3.60
CA GLU A 127 22.54 3.53 -3.71
C GLU A 127 21.47 4.25 -4.55
N GLU A 128 21.14 3.70 -5.72
CA GLU A 128 20.04 4.24 -6.53
C GLU A 128 18.73 4.25 -5.76
N THR A 129 18.44 3.16 -5.05
CA THR A 129 17.21 3.05 -4.25
C THR A 129 17.17 4.07 -3.11
N LYS A 130 18.29 4.27 -2.40
CA LYS A 130 18.42 5.33 -1.39
C LYS A 130 18.14 6.70 -1.99
N ASN A 131 18.72 7.00 -3.17
CA ASN A 131 18.50 8.28 -3.85
C ASN A 131 17.02 8.49 -4.19
N VAL A 132 16.30 7.45 -4.64
CA VAL A 132 14.85 7.51 -4.88
C VAL A 132 14.07 7.79 -3.58
N LEU A 133 14.46 7.20 -2.44
CA LEU A 133 13.79 7.45 -1.17
C LEU A 133 14.00 8.88 -0.65
N LEU A 134 15.08 9.54 -1.06
CA LEU A 134 15.40 10.91 -0.68
C LEU A 134 14.88 11.95 -1.70
N ASP A 135 14.52 11.52 -2.90
CA ASP A 135 14.06 12.41 -3.98
C ASP A 135 12.63 12.91 -3.73
N GLN A 136 12.49 14.21 -3.54
CA GLN A 136 11.20 14.89 -3.35
C GLN A 136 10.32 14.86 -4.61
N SER A 137 10.90 14.59 -5.78
CA SER A 137 10.20 14.48 -7.06
C SER A 137 9.93 13.03 -7.49
N ALA A 138 10.27 12.03 -6.65
CA ALA A 138 10.15 10.62 -6.97
C ALA A 138 8.75 10.23 -7.43
N GLN A 139 8.69 9.40 -8.48
CA GLN A 139 7.47 8.90 -9.08
C GLN A 139 7.62 7.41 -9.44
N THR A 140 6.52 6.66 -9.38
CA THR A 140 6.43 5.41 -10.12
C THR A 140 5.86 5.72 -11.49
N ILE A 141 6.63 5.47 -12.55
CA ILE A 141 6.21 5.78 -13.92
C ILE A 141 5.46 4.57 -14.50
N ALA A 142 4.26 4.81 -15.02
CA ALA A 142 3.52 3.81 -15.77
C ALA A 142 4.35 3.35 -16.98
N ARG A 143 4.59 2.04 -17.12
CA ARG A 143 5.33 1.50 -18.25
C ARG A 143 4.42 1.48 -19.48
N LYS A 144 4.94 1.89 -20.65
CA LYS A 144 4.18 1.88 -21.92
C LYS A 144 3.57 0.51 -22.24
N ASN A 145 4.25 -0.56 -21.85
CA ASN A 145 3.83 -1.94 -22.11
C ASN A 145 2.89 -2.53 -21.03
N ILE A 146 2.64 -1.80 -19.94
CA ILE A 146 1.74 -2.22 -18.85
C ILE A 146 0.56 -1.27 -18.84
N ASP A 147 -0.52 -1.65 -19.51
CA ASP A 147 -1.68 -0.77 -19.78
C ASP A 147 -2.62 -0.55 -18.59
N HIS A 148 -2.32 -1.08 -17.42
CA HIS A 148 -3.27 -1.10 -16.31
C HIS A 148 -3.00 -0.11 -15.17
N GLU A 149 -1.88 0.65 -15.20
CA GLU A 149 -1.54 1.63 -14.16
C GLU A 149 -1.21 3.00 -14.74
N ILE A 150 -1.45 4.02 -13.92
CA ILE A 150 -1.04 5.41 -14.15
C ILE A 150 0.15 5.75 -13.27
N THR A 151 0.89 6.80 -13.65
CA THR A 151 1.99 7.35 -12.85
C THR A 151 1.50 7.79 -11.46
N THR A 152 2.30 7.50 -10.45
CA THR A 152 2.02 7.82 -9.05
C THR A 152 3.12 8.73 -8.50
N PHE A 153 2.76 9.87 -7.93
CA PHE A 153 3.71 10.77 -7.28
C PHE A 153 4.03 10.27 -5.88
N LEU A 154 5.28 9.92 -5.63
CA LEU A 154 5.71 9.40 -4.34
C LEU A 154 6.22 10.51 -3.41
N GLY A 155 7.00 11.46 -3.94
CA GLY A 155 7.85 12.32 -3.16
C GLY A 155 8.95 11.55 -2.43
N SER A 156 9.67 12.18 -1.53
CA SER A 156 10.60 11.46 -0.66
C SER A 156 9.84 10.54 0.33
N TRP A 157 10.54 9.59 0.93
CA TRP A 157 9.94 8.73 1.96
C TRP A 157 9.34 9.54 3.11
N SER A 158 10.05 10.55 3.59
CA SER A 158 9.60 11.43 4.68
C SER A 158 8.43 12.32 4.27
N ASP A 159 8.46 12.90 3.06
CA ASP A 159 7.38 13.76 2.58
C ASP A 159 6.10 12.96 2.38
N ASN A 160 6.20 11.74 1.82
CA ASN A 160 5.04 10.85 1.69
C ASN A 160 4.39 10.58 3.04
N TYR A 161 5.19 10.18 4.05
CA TYR A 161 4.69 9.92 5.39
C TYR A 161 4.03 11.16 6.01
N ASN A 162 4.72 12.31 5.98
CA ASN A 162 4.23 13.54 6.59
C ASN A 162 2.98 14.07 5.91
N SER A 163 2.86 13.93 4.57
CA SER A 163 1.69 14.38 3.80
C SER A 163 0.39 13.69 4.23
N TRP A 164 0.46 12.42 4.60
CA TRP A 164 -0.69 11.66 5.09
C TRP A 164 -0.94 11.86 6.58
N LYS A 165 0.13 11.94 7.38
CA LYS A 165 0.03 12.12 8.83
C LYS A 165 -0.62 13.46 9.21
N SER A 166 -0.34 14.51 8.45
CA SER A 166 -0.88 15.86 8.67
C SER A 166 -2.29 16.08 8.11
N PHE A 167 -2.89 15.08 7.50
CA PHE A 167 -4.22 15.24 6.90
C PHE A 167 -5.29 15.47 7.98
N ASN A 168 -6.20 16.43 7.73
CA ASN A 168 -7.25 16.82 8.68
C ASN A 168 -8.42 15.83 8.72
N LYS A 169 -8.13 14.57 9.04
CA LYS A 169 -9.09 13.48 9.31
C LYS A 169 -8.45 12.47 10.26
N LYS A 170 -9.21 11.45 10.68
CA LYS A 170 -8.69 10.38 11.53
C LYS A 170 -7.62 9.58 10.77
N VAL A 171 -6.42 9.52 11.35
CA VAL A 171 -5.26 8.81 10.80
C VAL A 171 -4.83 7.75 11.80
N LEU A 172 -4.80 6.50 11.36
CA LEU A 172 -4.14 5.40 12.06
C LEU A 172 -2.77 5.15 11.43
N VAL A 173 -1.70 5.49 12.13
CA VAL A 173 -0.35 5.10 11.72
C VAL A 173 -0.03 3.72 12.30
N MET A 174 0.35 2.79 11.42
CA MET A 174 0.78 1.43 11.76
C MET A 174 2.23 1.23 11.35
N ARG A 175 3.06 0.73 12.25
CA ARG A 175 4.43 0.34 11.91
C ARG A 175 4.43 -1.08 11.35
N TYR A 176 5.15 -1.29 10.25
CA TYR A 176 5.37 -2.63 9.70
C TYR A 176 5.98 -3.58 10.73
N GLU A 177 6.94 -3.07 11.49
CA GLU A 177 7.64 -3.82 12.54
C GLU A 177 6.65 -4.35 13.59
N ASP A 178 5.66 -3.53 14.00
CA ASP A 178 4.63 -3.95 14.95
C ASP A 178 3.68 -4.97 14.33
N LEU A 179 3.35 -4.83 13.04
CA LEU A 179 2.55 -5.83 12.30
C LEU A 179 3.25 -7.20 12.21
N VAL A 180 4.57 -7.23 12.27
CA VAL A 180 5.35 -8.47 12.27
C VAL A 180 5.55 -9.01 13.69
N LEU A 181 5.96 -8.16 14.63
CA LEU A 181 6.41 -8.56 15.97
C LEU A 181 5.28 -8.56 17.01
N LYS A 182 4.26 -7.69 16.85
CA LYS A 182 3.11 -7.51 17.76
C LYS A 182 1.80 -7.58 16.99
N LYS A 183 1.68 -8.59 16.14
CA LYS A 183 0.61 -8.68 15.13
C LYS A 183 -0.79 -8.64 15.72
N LYS A 184 -1.03 -9.37 16.81
CA LYS A 184 -2.34 -9.43 17.48
C LYS A 184 -2.79 -8.02 17.93
N ASP A 185 -1.94 -7.31 18.63
CA ASP A 185 -2.26 -5.97 19.16
C ASP A 185 -2.45 -4.98 18.00
N SER A 186 -1.64 -5.08 16.96
CA SER A 186 -1.78 -4.28 15.75
C SER A 186 -3.11 -4.51 15.04
N ILE A 187 -3.57 -5.77 14.97
CA ILE A 187 -4.88 -6.11 14.40
C ILE A 187 -6.01 -5.55 15.26
N LEU A 188 -5.94 -5.66 16.57
CA LEU A 188 -6.98 -5.11 17.47
C LEU A 188 -7.09 -3.59 17.32
N ARG A 189 -5.98 -2.86 17.28
CA ARG A 189 -5.97 -1.41 16.99
C ARG A 189 -6.57 -1.07 15.64
N LEU A 190 -6.29 -1.88 14.61
CA LEU A 190 -6.88 -1.72 13.28
C LEU A 190 -8.39 -1.89 13.31
N VAL A 191 -8.90 -2.88 14.05
CA VAL A 191 -10.33 -3.14 14.23
C VAL A 191 -11.01 -1.99 14.95
N GLU A 192 -10.44 -1.48 16.03
CA GLU A 192 -10.94 -0.29 16.75
C GLU A 192 -11.08 0.91 15.81
N PHE A 193 -10.07 1.15 14.97
CA PHE A 193 -10.10 2.22 13.99
C PHE A 193 -11.20 2.02 12.94
N LEU A 194 -11.36 0.81 12.40
CA LEU A 194 -12.37 0.49 11.39
C LEU A 194 -13.80 0.59 11.97
N ASN A 195 -13.99 0.27 13.24
CA ASN A 195 -15.29 0.40 13.93
C ASN A 195 -15.77 1.85 14.04
N LEU A 196 -14.93 2.85 13.79
CA LEU A 196 -15.35 4.25 13.64
C LEU A 196 -16.19 4.49 12.37
N PHE A 197 -16.13 3.60 11.38
CA PHE A 197 -16.73 3.77 10.07
C PHE A 197 -17.81 2.72 9.78
N PHE A 198 -17.57 1.48 10.17
CA PHE A 198 -18.53 0.38 10.00
C PHE A 198 -18.33 -0.70 11.06
N PRO A 199 -19.40 -1.36 11.52
CA PRO A 199 -19.27 -2.38 12.56
C PRO A 199 -18.49 -3.58 12.06
N LEU A 200 -17.39 -3.91 12.74
CA LEU A 200 -16.55 -5.07 12.45
C LEU A 200 -16.46 -5.94 13.71
N LYS A 201 -17.29 -6.99 13.77
CA LYS A 201 -17.26 -7.94 14.89
C LYS A 201 -16.20 -9.01 14.63
N ILE A 202 -15.33 -9.20 15.61
CA ILE A 202 -14.28 -10.22 15.57
C ILE A 202 -14.41 -11.09 16.81
N ASN A 203 -14.61 -12.40 16.60
CA ASN A 203 -14.52 -13.40 17.65
C ASN A 203 -13.09 -13.97 17.71
N LYS A 204 -12.82 -14.80 18.73
CA LYS A 204 -11.51 -15.43 18.94
C LYS A 204 -11.07 -16.25 17.73
N GLN A 205 -11.95 -17.08 17.17
CA GLN A 205 -11.64 -17.94 16.02
C GLN A 205 -11.25 -17.13 14.78
N LYS A 206 -12.01 -16.07 14.48
CA LYS A 206 -11.72 -15.18 13.35
C LYS A 206 -10.37 -14.50 13.50
N LEU A 207 -10.02 -14.04 14.71
CA LEU A 207 -8.73 -13.43 14.99
C LEU A 207 -7.59 -14.46 14.82
N GLU A 208 -7.73 -15.67 15.35
CA GLU A 208 -6.73 -16.74 15.22
C GLU A 208 -6.49 -17.14 13.77
N ASN A 209 -7.55 -17.30 12.99
CA ASN A 209 -7.46 -17.58 11.56
C ASN A 209 -6.79 -16.44 10.80
N CYS A 210 -7.15 -15.18 11.08
CA CYS A 210 -6.49 -14.01 10.49
C CYS A 210 -4.99 -14.02 10.81
N LEU A 211 -4.59 -14.21 12.07
CA LEU A 211 -3.19 -14.29 12.48
C LEU A 211 -2.43 -15.38 11.72
N ARG A 212 -2.99 -16.57 11.60
CA ARG A 212 -2.41 -17.72 10.93
C ARG A 212 -2.27 -17.50 9.42
N THR A 213 -3.39 -17.16 8.74
CA THR A 213 -3.44 -17.10 7.28
C THR A 213 -2.83 -15.85 6.68
N THR A 214 -2.55 -14.83 7.49
CA THR A 214 -1.76 -13.66 7.07
C THR A 214 -0.31 -13.71 7.57
N SER A 215 0.16 -14.85 8.11
CA SER A 215 1.57 -15.03 8.48
C SER A 215 2.45 -15.05 7.23
N PHE A 216 3.70 -14.62 7.37
CA PHE A 216 4.65 -14.63 6.24
C PHE A 216 4.83 -16.04 5.66
N LYS A 217 4.93 -17.05 6.52
CA LYS A 217 5.02 -18.46 6.10
C LYS A 217 3.82 -18.88 5.23
N TYR A 218 2.62 -18.50 5.65
CA TYR A 218 1.40 -18.84 4.89
C TYR A 218 1.35 -18.07 3.56
N LEU A 219 1.63 -16.76 3.57
CA LEU A 219 1.62 -15.94 2.35
C LEU A 219 2.67 -16.39 1.33
N SER A 220 3.87 -16.78 1.78
CA SER A 220 4.92 -17.32 0.91
C SER A 220 4.51 -18.64 0.30
N SER A 221 3.92 -19.57 1.09
CA SER A 221 3.43 -20.85 0.56
C SER A 221 2.30 -20.68 -0.45
N MET A 222 1.40 -19.71 -0.25
CA MET A 222 0.35 -19.38 -1.21
C MET A 222 0.91 -18.81 -2.52
N GLU A 223 1.93 -17.93 -2.44
CA GLU A 223 2.63 -17.41 -3.62
C GLU A 223 3.30 -18.53 -4.42
N GLU A 224 3.90 -19.50 -3.74
CA GLU A 224 4.57 -20.64 -4.38
C GLU A 224 3.55 -21.57 -5.07
N SER A 225 2.41 -21.83 -4.46
CA SER A 225 1.40 -22.77 -4.97
C SER A 225 0.47 -22.18 -6.01
N GLU A 226 0.00 -20.95 -5.82
CA GLU A 226 -1.03 -20.33 -6.67
C GLU A 226 -0.50 -19.15 -7.51
N GLY A 227 0.73 -18.72 -7.26
CA GLY A 227 1.27 -17.48 -7.79
C GLY A 227 0.73 -16.26 -7.07
N PHE A 228 1.28 -15.09 -7.41
CA PHE A 228 0.83 -13.83 -6.84
C PHE A 228 0.85 -12.70 -7.88
N GLY A 229 -0.29 -12.04 -8.08
CA GLY A 229 -0.48 -11.05 -9.14
C GLY A 229 0.32 -9.74 -8.98
N GLU A 230 0.93 -9.48 -7.80
CA GLU A 230 1.82 -8.33 -7.57
C GLU A 230 3.31 -8.73 -7.61
N SER A 231 3.63 -10.01 -7.94
CA SER A 231 4.99 -10.45 -8.19
C SER A 231 5.53 -9.81 -9.46
N VAL A 232 6.81 -9.49 -9.47
CA VAL A 232 7.51 -8.90 -10.63
C VAL A 232 8.60 -9.83 -11.12
N SER A 233 9.02 -9.64 -12.37
CA SER A 233 10.20 -10.30 -12.93
C SER A 233 11.40 -9.35 -12.92
N SER A 234 12.60 -9.88 -12.75
CA SER A 234 13.85 -9.13 -12.95
C SER A 234 14.04 -8.75 -14.41
N LYS A 235 15.06 -7.93 -14.72
CA LYS A 235 15.49 -7.61 -16.09
C LYS A 235 15.83 -8.87 -16.89
N ASP A 236 16.32 -9.92 -16.22
CA ASP A 236 16.64 -11.23 -16.80
C ASP A 236 15.43 -12.20 -16.81
N GLU A 237 14.19 -11.69 -16.70
CA GLU A 237 12.93 -12.45 -16.71
C GLU A 237 12.77 -13.48 -15.57
N LYS A 238 13.63 -13.46 -14.55
CA LYS A 238 13.49 -14.32 -13.38
C LYS A 238 12.40 -13.79 -12.46
N LYS A 239 11.48 -14.66 -12.06
CA LYS A 239 10.41 -14.32 -11.11
C LYS A 239 11.04 -13.92 -9.76
N ILE A 240 10.71 -12.71 -9.30
CA ILE A 240 11.09 -12.22 -7.98
C ILE A 240 9.99 -12.57 -6.99
N GLN A 241 10.30 -13.39 -5.99
CA GLN A 241 9.35 -13.75 -4.96
C GLN A 241 8.94 -12.49 -4.16
N PHE A 242 7.63 -12.24 -4.11
CA PHE A 242 7.09 -11.04 -3.46
C PHE A 242 7.15 -11.14 -1.94
N PHE A 243 6.68 -12.29 -1.37
CA PHE A 243 6.76 -12.58 0.06
C PHE A 243 8.11 -13.24 0.37
N ASN A 244 9.18 -12.47 0.36
CA ASN A 244 10.52 -12.97 0.63
C ASN A 244 10.67 -13.28 2.14
N LYS A 245 11.56 -12.62 2.86
CA LYS A 245 11.92 -12.98 4.25
C LYS A 245 11.03 -12.34 5.32
N GLY A 246 10.31 -11.25 5.03
CA GLY A 246 9.48 -10.54 6.00
C GLY A 246 10.20 -10.05 7.26
N LEU A 247 11.53 -9.93 7.19
CA LEU A 247 12.37 -9.63 8.34
C LEU A 247 12.30 -8.15 8.72
N VAL A 248 12.39 -7.90 10.01
CA VAL A 248 12.56 -6.57 10.60
C VAL A 248 14.03 -6.35 10.92
N GLY A 249 14.57 -5.19 10.54
CA GLY A 249 15.95 -4.82 10.81
C GLY A 249 16.99 -5.56 9.95
N ASN A 250 16.57 -6.18 8.84
CA ASN A 250 17.47 -6.91 7.94
C ASN A 250 18.49 -5.99 7.25
N TRP A 251 18.23 -4.69 7.21
CA TRP A 251 19.16 -3.69 6.71
C TRP A 251 20.55 -3.74 7.38
N LYS A 252 20.59 -4.14 8.67
CA LYS A 252 21.86 -4.27 9.43
C LYS A 252 22.85 -5.26 8.81
N ASN A 253 22.32 -6.26 8.07
CA ASN A 253 23.12 -7.30 7.42
C ASN A 253 23.42 -6.98 5.95
N ILE A 254 22.83 -5.91 5.39
CA ILE A 254 22.86 -5.62 3.95
C ILE A 254 23.50 -4.27 3.67
N LEU A 255 23.12 -3.23 4.43
CA LEU A 255 23.59 -1.87 4.17
C LEU A 255 24.98 -1.64 4.78
N SER A 256 25.83 -0.99 4.01
CA SER A 256 27.08 -0.44 4.54
C SER A 256 26.80 0.81 5.40
N PRO A 257 27.71 1.20 6.31
CA PRO A 257 27.56 2.44 7.09
C PRO A 257 27.34 3.71 6.25
N LYS A 258 27.83 3.71 5.01
CA LYS A 258 27.66 4.84 4.08
C LYS A 258 26.20 4.98 3.58
N ILE A 259 25.43 3.90 3.57
CA ILE A 259 24.05 3.87 3.03
C ILE A 259 23.01 3.86 4.16
N SER A 260 23.38 3.40 5.36
CA SER A 260 22.46 3.24 6.50
C SER A 260 22.04 4.55 7.18
#